data_50998b08bedd086ecb3d269b888fb912
#
_entry.id   50998b08bedd086ecb3d269b888fb912
#
_cell.length_a   1.000
_cell.length_b   1.000
_cell.length_c   1.000
_cell.angle_alpha   90.00
_cell.angle_beta   90.00
_cell.angle_gamma   90.00
#
_symmetry.space_group_name_H-M   'P 1'
#
loop_
_entity.id
_entity.type
_entity.pdbx_description
1 polymer ?
#
loop_
_entity_poly.entity_id
_entity_poly.type
_entity_poly.pdbx_seq_one_letter_code
_entity_poly.pdbx_strand_id
1 'polypeptide(L)'
;MTKVITFSGPSGSGKNTLIEYLIARGLNLHFSVSATSRAPRGTERDGVEYFFLTPEEFRSRIAAGEFLEYEEVYADRFYGTLFAPVERQLAAGQNVISDIDVKGALNFKRHYADRCLTVFIQPPSIAALRERLENRGTETAEAIQMRLEKAEYEMSFAPQFDTIIVNDDLKQAQEDIFKAVSHFIEA
;
A
#
# COMPACT_ATOMS: atom_id res chain seq x y z
N MET A 1 10.68 15.96 -11.34
CA MET A 1 11.41 14.94 -10.51
C MET A 1 10.45 13.81 -10.25
N THR A 2 10.89 12.53 -10.32
CA THR A 2 10.04 11.37 -10.04
C THR A 2 9.62 11.31 -8.57
N LYS A 3 8.41 10.84 -8.32
CA LYS A 3 7.74 10.87 -7.02
C LYS A 3 7.38 9.45 -6.56
N VAL A 4 7.19 9.30 -5.27
CA VAL A 4 6.68 8.09 -4.63
C VAL A 4 5.33 8.40 -3.99
N ILE A 5 4.35 7.54 -4.19
CA ILE A 5 3.02 7.66 -3.59
C ILE A 5 2.71 6.37 -2.85
N THR A 6 2.47 6.44 -1.56
CA THR A 6 2.08 5.28 -0.76
C THR A 6 0.60 5.36 -0.41
N PHE A 7 -0.07 4.23 -0.51
CA PHE A 7 -1.46 4.07 -0.15
C PHE A 7 -1.57 3.15 1.05
N SER A 8 -2.31 3.58 2.06
CA SER A 8 -2.65 2.76 3.23
C SER A 8 -4.12 2.92 3.58
N GLY A 9 -4.59 2.05 4.43
CA GLY A 9 -5.96 2.06 4.93
C GLY A 9 -6.51 0.66 5.10
N PRO A 10 -7.62 0.51 5.81
CA PRO A 10 -8.18 -0.79 6.17
C PRO A 10 -8.54 -1.65 4.95
N SER A 11 -8.50 -2.97 5.16
CA SER A 11 -9.09 -3.91 4.20
C SER A 11 -10.58 -3.59 4.03
N GLY A 12 -11.03 -3.42 2.78
CA GLY A 12 -12.40 -2.99 2.48
C GLY A 12 -12.62 -1.48 2.37
N SER A 13 -11.59 -0.65 2.58
CA SER A 13 -11.69 0.80 2.38
C SER A 13 -11.82 1.22 0.91
N GLY A 14 -11.52 0.32 -0.04
CA GLY A 14 -11.60 0.59 -1.48
C GLY A 14 -10.27 1.07 -2.11
N LYS A 15 -9.13 0.85 -1.45
CA LYS A 15 -7.80 1.23 -1.96
C LYS A 15 -7.56 0.79 -3.41
N ASN A 16 -7.72 -0.51 -3.69
CA ASN A 16 -7.42 -1.07 -5.01
C ASN A 16 -8.22 -0.37 -6.11
N THR A 17 -9.50 -0.13 -5.90
CA THR A 17 -10.38 0.56 -6.86
C THR A 17 -9.88 1.98 -7.17
N LEU A 18 -9.42 2.71 -6.14
CA LEU A 18 -8.89 4.07 -6.32
C LEU A 18 -7.51 4.06 -6.98
N ILE A 19 -6.65 3.10 -6.66
CA ILE A 19 -5.34 2.94 -7.29
C ILE A 19 -5.49 2.56 -8.77
N GLU A 20 -6.34 1.60 -9.09
CA GLU A 20 -6.65 1.21 -10.49
C GLU A 20 -7.20 2.39 -11.30
N TYR A 21 -8.08 3.19 -10.69
CA TYR A 21 -8.58 4.42 -11.31
C TYR A 21 -7.45 5.40 -11.64
N LEU A 22 -6.50 5.64 -10.73
CA LEU A 22 -5.36 6.53 -10.95
C LEU A 22 -4.44 6.02 -12.07
N ILE A 23 -4.16 4.72 -12.11
CA ILE A 23 -3.34 4.10 -13.16
C ILE A 23 -4.00 4.29 -14.53
N ALA A 24 -5.32 4.08 -14.61
CA ALA A 24 -6.08 4.25 -15.84
C ALA A 24 -6.11 5.71 -16.36
N ARG A 25 -5.79 6.69 -15.52
CA ARG A 25 -5.73 8.13 -15.88
C ARG A 25 -4.41 8.55 -16.51
N GLY A 26 -3.44 7.67 -16.65
CA GLY A 26 -2.19 7.93 -17.37
C GLY A 26 -1.19 8.83 -16.65
N LEU A 27 -1.20 8.84 -15.32
CA LEU A 27 -0.28 9.64 -14.48
C LEU A 27 1.16 9.09 -14.39
N ASN A 28 1.57 8.20 -15.30
CA ASN A 28 2.89 7.55 -15.26
C ASN A 28 3.20 6.91 -13.90
N LEU A 29 2.20 6.20 -13.34
CA LEU A 29 2.28 5.51 -12.07
C LEU A 29 2.61 4.03 -12.28
N HIS A 30 3.60 3.53 -11.58
CA HIS A 30 4.06 2.15 -11.66
C HIS A 30 4.09 1.52 -10.28
N PHE A 31 3.51 0.32 -10.15
CA PHE A 31 3.57 -0.41 -8.89
C PHE A 31 5.00 -0.81 -8.53
N SER A 32 5.33 -0.65 -7.24
CA SER A 32 6.48 -1.30 -6.64
C SER A 32 6.20 -2.78 -6.45
N VAL A 33 7.06 -3.63 -6.98
CA VAL A 33 6.99 -5.08 -6.74
C VAL A 33 7.56 -5.37 -5.35
N SER A 34 6.71 -5.88 -4.45
CA SER A 34 7.13 -6.26 -3.10
C SER A 34 7.90 -7.58 -3.07
N ALA A 35 8.71 -7.78 -2.05
CA ALA A 35 9.33 -9.07 -1.75
C ALA A 35 8.49 -9.86 -0.74
N THR A 36 8.55 -11.17 -0.81
CA THR A 36 7.92 -12.07 0.16
C THR A 36 8.72 -13.34 0.37
N SER A 37 8.65 -13.92 1.57
CA SER A 37 9.27 -15.20 1.88
C SER A 37 8.34 -16.41 1.70
N ARG A 38 7.08 -16.20 1.29
CA ARG A 38 6.21 -17.31 0.93
C ARG A 38 6.53 -17.85 -0.47
N ALA A 39 6.27 -19.14 -0.67
CA ALA A 39 6.33 -19.72 -2.01
C ALA A 39 5.34 -19.08 -2.99
N PRO A 40 5.67 -19.02 -4.28
CA PRO A 40 4.74 -18.60 -5.33
C PRO A 40 3.45 -19.44 -5.32
N ARG A 41 2.35 -18.85 -5.72
CA ARG A 41 1.05 -19.51 -5.84
C ARG A 41 0.62 -19.53 -7.30
N GLY A 42 0.15 -20.70 -7.75
CA GLY A 42 -0.36 -20.84 -9.11
C GLY A 42 0.63 -20.37 -10.16
N THR A 43 0.31 -19.34 -10.90
CA THR A 43 1.10 -18.78 -12.01
C THR A 43 1.92 -17.54 -11.64
N GLU A 44 2.06 -17.23 -10.36
CA GLU A 44 2.89 -16.10 -9.90
C GLU A 44 4.36 -16.28 -10.32
N ARG A 45 4.98 -15.19 -10.77
CA ARG A 45 6.34 -15.18 -11.31
C ARG A 45 7.23 -14.26 -10.51
N ASP A 46 8.46 -14.67 -10.30
CA ASP A 46 9.47 -13.85 -9.63
C ASP A 46 9.73 -12.54 -10.39
N GLY A 47 9.80 -11.43 -9.63
CA GLY A 47 9.99 -10.10 -10.17
C GLY A 47 8.77 -9.48 -10.86
N VAL A 48 7.63 -10.17 -10.90
CA VAL A 48 6.37 -9.70 -11.49
C VAL A 48 5.31 -9.45 -10.42
N GLU A 49 4.81 -10.50 -9.79
CA GLU A 49 3.86 -10.38 -8.69
C GLU A 49 4.58 -10.09 -7.37
N TYR A 50 5.69 -10.76 -7.13
CA TYR A 50 6.60 -10.57 -5.99
C TYR A 50 8.04 -10.91 -6.38
N PHE A 51 9.00 -10.38 -5.59
CA PHE A 51 10.32 -10.99 -5.47
C PHE A 51 10.23 -12.11 -4.43
N PHE A 52 10.34 -13.36 -4.85
CA PHE A 52 10.23 -14.52 -3.96
C PHE A 52 11.61 -14.85 -3.39
N LEU A 53 11.74 -14.72 -2.08
CA LEU A 53 12.96 -14.97 -1.31
C LEU A 53 12.72 -16.13 -0.35
N THR A 54 13.78 -16.83 0.06
CA THR A 54 13.67 -17.71 1.22
C THR A 54 13.59 -16.89 2.51
N PRO A 55 13.06 -17.43 3.63
CA PRO A 55 13.08 -16.72 4.91
C PRO A 55 14.49 -16.28 5.34
N GLU A 56 15.50 -17.11 5.08
CA GLU A 56 16.91 -16.83 5.38
C GLU A 56 17.43 -15.66 4.54
N GLU A 57 17.16 -15.66 3.23
CA GLU A 57 17.52 -14.55 2.34
C GLU A 57 16.82 -13.26 2.74
N PHE A 58 15.54 -13.35 3.13
CA PHE A 58 14.77 -12.19 3.57
C PHE A 58 15.40 -11.56 4.84
N ARG A 59 15.71 -12.39 5.85
CA ARG A 59 16.40 -11.93 7.07
C ARG A 59 17.78 -11.35 6.79
N SER A 60 18.55 -11.98 5.90
CA SER A 60 19.87 -11.48 5.50
C SER A 60 19.77 -10.08 4.89
N ARG A 61 18.79 -9.83 4.03
CA ARG A 61 18.54 -8.51 3.42
C ARG A 61 18.00 -7.49 4.43
N ILE A 62 17.22 -7.92 5.43
CA ILE A 62 16.84 -7.05 6.57
C ILE A 62 18.10 -6.59 7.30
N ALA A 63 19.00 -7.52 7.65
CA ALA A 63 20.23 -7.21 8.35
C ALA A 63 21.17 -6.29 7.54
N ALA A 64 21.13 -6.41 6.20
CA ALA A 64 21.85 -5.53 5.28
C ALA A 64 21.20 -4.15 5.06
N GLY A 65 20.01 -3.90 5.63
CA GLY A 65 19.27 -2.63 5.46
C GLY A 65 18.71 -2.41 4.07
N GLU A 66 18.41 -3.48 3.33
CA GLU A 66 17.96 -3.40 1.93
C GLU A 66 16.45 -3.11 1.78
N PHE A 67 15.69 -3.05 2.87
CA PHE A 67 14.25 -2.81 2.85
C PHE A 67 13.88 -1.39 3.26
N LEU A 68 12.95 -0.79 2.51
CA LEU A 68 12.24 0.45 2.87
C LEU A 68 11.28 0.19 4.04
N GLU A 69 10.59 -0.93 3.98
CA GLU A 69 9.70 -1.44 5.00
C GLU A 69 9.62 -2.96 4.91
N TYR A 70 9.28 -3.62 6.00
CA TYR A 70 8.95 -5.04 6.03
C TYR A 70 8.07 -5.37 7.25
N GLU A 71 7.30 -6.45 7.13
CA GLU A 71 6.46 -6.99 8.20
C GLU A 71 6.59 -8.52 8.22
N GLU A 72 6.70 -9.11 9.41
CA GLU A 72 6.52 -10.53 9.62
C GLU A 72 5.06 -10.79 10.00
N VAL A 73 4.25 -11.24 9.03
CA VAL A 73 2.81 -11.46 9.20
C VAL A 73 2.51 -12.74 9.98
N TYR A 74 3.32 -13.77 9.77
CA TYR A 74 3.34 -15.04 10.50
C TYR A 74 4.79 -15.50 10.63
N ALA A 75 5.06 -16.46 11.51
CA ALA A 75 6.40 -17.01 11.67
C ALA A 75 7.01 -17.40 10.32
N ASP A 76 8.17 -16.84 10.00
CA ASP A 76 8.91 -17.02 8.75
C ASP A 76 8.20 -16.54 7.47
N ARG A 77 7.08 -15.81 7.60
CA ARG A 77 6.37 -15.24 6.47
C ARG A 77 6.46 -13.72 6.47
N PHE A 78 7.41 -13.25 5.70
CA PHE A 78 7.73 -11.84 5.54
C PHE A 78 7.12 -11.27 4.26
N TYR A 79 6.80 -9.98 4.31
CA TYR A 79 6.52 -9.11 3.17
C TYR A 79 7.30 -7.82 3.35
N GLY A 80 7.70 -7.18 2.26
CA GLY A 80 8.40 -5.90 2.36
C GLY A 80 8.76 -5.33 0.99
N THR A 81 9.21 -4.09 0.99
CA THR A 81 9.60 -3.37 -0.21
C THR A 81 11.11 -3.10 -0.20
N LEU A 82 11.80 -3.60 -1.20
CA LEU A 82 13.24 -3.41 -1.38
C LEU A 82 13.56 -2.00 -1.93
N PHE A 83 14.64 -1.40 -1.46
CA PHE A 83 15.14 -0.12 -1.98
C PHE A 83 15.50 -0.18 -3.46
N ALA A 84 16.31 -1.16 -3.85
CA ALA A 84 16.92 -1.19 -5.18
C ALA A 84 15.90 -1.24 -6.34
N PRO A 85 14.79 -2.00 -6.29
CA PRO A 85 13.75 -1.95 -7.31
C PRO A 85 13.08 -0.58 -7.40
N VAL A 86 12.74 0.05 -6.26
CA VAL A 86 12.09 1.38 -6.23
C VAL A 86 13.02 2.43 -6.84
N GLU A 87 14.29 2.45 -6.45
CA GLU A 87 15.26 3.39 -7.00
C GLU A 87 15.49 3.20 -8.51
N ARG A 88 15.48 1.96 -9.00
CA ARG A 88 15.55 1.70 -10.45
C ARG A 88 14.34 2.26 -11.21
N GLN A 89 13.13 2.12 -10.67
CA GLN A 89 11.93 2.70 -11.28
C GLN A 89 12.00 4.23 -11.30
N LEU A 90 12.39 4.85 -10.19
CA LEU A 90 12.55 6.30 -10.09
C LEU A 90 13.63 6.83 -11.07
N ALA A 91 14.76 6.12 -11.19
CA ALA A 91 15.82 6.46 -12.12
C ALA A 91 15.40 6.29 -13.60
N ALA A 92 14.48 5.39 -13.88
CA ALA A 92 13.87 5.21 -15.20
C ALA A 92 12.79 6.27 -15.55
N GLY A 93 12.58 7.26 -14.69
CA GLY A 93 11.60 8.32 -14.92
C GLY A 93 10.16 7.96 -14.54
N GLN A 94 9.96 6.85 -13.82
CA GLN A 94 8.65 6.38 -13.38
C GLN A 94 8.28 6.93 -12.01
N ASN A 95 7.03 7.32 -11.80
CA ASN A 95 6.50 7.56 -10.47
C ASN A 95 6.10 6.21 -9.84
N VAL A 96 6.51 5.98 -8.61
CA VAL A 96 6.29 4.69 -7.93
C VAL A 96 5.10 4.78 -7.01
N ILE A 97 4.23 3.78 -7.07
CA ILE A 97 3.15 3.58 -6.10
C ILE A 97 3.35 2.29 -5.31
N SER A 98 2.97 2.33 -4.02
CA SER A 98 2.99 1.17 -3.13
C SER A 98 1.71 1.12 -2.30
N ASP A 99 1.06 -0.06 -2.24
CA ASP A 99 -0.03 -0.36 -1.30
C ASP A 99 0.59 -1.13 -0.12
N ILE A 100 0.78 -0.44 0.99
CA ILE A 100 1.52 -0.93 2.16
C ILE A 100 0.80 -0.58 3.45
N ASP A 101 1.21 -1.20 4.56
CA ASP A 101 0.66 -0.86 5.87
C ASP A 101 1.04 0.56 6.32
N VAL A 102 0.39 1.03 7.38
CA VAL A 102 0.55 2.41 7.88
C VAL A 102 1.97 2.72 8.34
N LYS A 103 2.68 1.75 8.94
CA LYS A 103 4.07 1.95 9.40
C LYS A 103 5.03 2.00 8.21
N GLY A 104 4.81 1.13 7.23
CA GLY A 104 5.55 1.11 5.98
C GLY A 104 5.45 2.43 5.24
N ALA A 105 4.23 2.99 5.10
CA ALA A 105 4.02 4.29 4.47
C ALA A 105 4.78 5.42 5.18
N LEU A 106 4.79 5.45 6.50
CA LEU A 106 5.55 6.43 7.27
C LEU A 106 7.07 6.22 7.15
N ASN A 107 7.54 4.98 6.93
CA ASN A 107 8.96 4.71 6.63
C ASN A 107 9.35 5.29 5.27
N PHE A 108 8.49 5.09 4.24
CA PHE A 108 8.68 5.72 2.94
C PHE A 108 8.73 7.24 3.04
N LYS A 109 7.82 7.86 3.80
CA LYS A 109 7.81 9.31 4.02
C LYS A 109 9.09 9.79 4.66
N ARG A 110 9.61 9.10 5.67
CA ARG A 110 10.89 9.44 6.31
C ARG A 110 12.07 9.35 5.35
N HIS A 111 12.07 8.37 4.44
CA HIS A 111 13.16 8.18 3.50
C HIS A 111 13.11 9.16 2.32
N TYR A 112 11.94 9.34 1.72
CA TYR A 112 11.78 10.16 0.50
C TYR A 112 11.39 11.62 0.77
N ALA A 113 11.03 11.97 2.01
CA ALA A 113 10.65 13.31 2.46
C ALA A 113 9.62 13.97 1.51
N ASP A 114 9.99 15.09 0.88
CA ASP A 114 9.10 15.86 -0.02
C ASP A 114 8.86 15.17 -1.38
N ARG A 115 9.60 14.09 -1.67
CA ARG A 115 9.36 13.25 -2.84
C ARG A 115 8.30 12.17 -2.59
N CYS A 116 7.80 12.02 -1.36
CA CYS A 116 6.80 11.03 -0.99
C CYS A 116 5.49 11.70 -0.57
N LEU A 117 4.39 11.29 -1.22
CA LEU A 117 3.02 11.56 -0.77
C LEU A 117 2.47 10.32 -0.08
N THR A 118 2.06 10.46 1.17
CA THR A 118 1.34 9.40 1.88
C THR A 118 -0.16 9.66 1.83
N VAL A 119 -0.90 8.68 1.32
CA VAL A 119 -2.36 8.75 1.15
C VAL A 119 -3.03 7.68 2.01
N PHE A 120 -3.90 8.10 2.91
CA PHE A 120 -4.71 7.19 3.71
C PHE A 120 -6.13 7.13 3.13
N ILE A 121 -6.59 5.92 2.76
CA ILE A 121 -7.95 5.69 2.28
C ILE A 121 -8.80 5.25 3.45
N GLN A 122 -9.70 6.14 3.87
CA GLN A 122 -10.53 5.98 5.05
C GLN A 122 -11.94 5.55 4.66
N PRO A 123 -12.51 4.49 5.25
CA PRO A 123 -13.95 4.26 5.16
C PRO A 123 -14.71 5.37 5.91
N PRO A 124 -15.98 5.66 5.58
CA PRO A 124 -16.75 6.70 6.26
C PRO A 124 -16.97 6.39 7.74
N SER A 125 -17.05 5.11 8.09
CA SER A 125 -17.16 4.63 9.47
C SER A 125 -16.74 3.17 9.59
N ILE A 126 -16.50 2.70 10.81
CA ILE A 126 -16.31 1.26 11.11
C ILE A 126 -17.57 0.45 10.79
N ALA A 127 -18.77 1.03 11.01
CA ALA A 127 -20.04 0.38 10.66
C ALA A 127 -20.17 0.14 9.16
N ALA A 128 -19.86 1.15 8.34
CA ALA A 128 -19.84 1.00 6.88
C ALA A 128 -18.78 -0.01 6.40
N LEU A 129 -17.62 -0.06 7.07
CA LEU A 129 -16.60 -1.05 6.77
C LEU A 129 -17.07 -2.47 7.09
N ARG A 130 -17.75 -2.68 8.22
CA ARG A 130 -18.37 -3.96 8.59
C ARG A 130 -19.33 -4.42 7.51
N GLU A 131 -20.27 -3.56 7.11
CA GLU A 131 -21.24 -3.87 6.06
C GLU A 131 -20.57 -4.27 4.74
N ARG A 132 -19.52 -3.55 4.33
CA ARG A 132 -18.75 -3.88 3.12
C ARG A 132 -18.06 -5.25 3.19
N LEU A 133 -17.52 -5.61 4.36
CA LEU A 133 -16.87 -6.91 4.57
C LEU A 133 -17.89 -8.05 4.59
N GLU A 134 -19.03 -7.86 5.26
CA GLU A 134 -20.13 -8.83 5.31
C GLU A 134 -20.74 -9.08 3.93
N ASN A 135 -20.96 -8.02 3.14
CA ASN A 135 -21.52 -8.12 1.79
C ASN A 135 -20.63 -8.86 0.79
N ARG A 136 -19.33 -8.98 1.04
CA ARG A 136 -18.44 -9.83 0.23
C ARG A 136 -18.72 -11.32 0.37
N GLY A 137 -19.27 -11.76 1.50
CA GLY A 137 -19.70 -13.13 1.73
C GLY A 137 -18.57 -14.18 1.72
N THR A 138 -17.32 -13.75 1.81
CA THR A 138 -16.14 -14.62 1.68
C THR A 138 -15.44 -14.92 3.00
N GLU A 139 -15.91 -14.33 4.11
CA GLU A 139 -15.21 -14.37 5.40
C GLU A 139 -16.16 -14.79 6.54
N THR A 140 -15.59 -15.40 7.58
CA THR A 140 -16.34 -15.73 8.81
C THR A 140 -16.53 -14.48 9.67
N ALA A 141 -17.49 -14.52 10.59
CA ALA A 141 -17.75 -13.41 11.51
C ALA A 141 -16.52 -13.07 12.38
N GLU A 142 -15.75 -14.07 12.79
CA GLU A 142 -14.51 -13.90 13.56
C GLU A 142 -13.44 -13.20 12.72
N ALA A 143 -13.30 -13.58 11.45
CA ALA A 143 -12.34 -12.92 10.54
C ALA A 143 -12.71 -11.45 10.31
N ILE A 144 -14.00 -11.15 10.16
CA ILE A 144 -14.50 -9.77 10.05
C ILE A 144 -14.19 -8.99 11.32
N GLN A 145 -14.43 -9.56 12.52
CA GLN A 145 -14.15 -8.89 13.77
C GLN A 145 -12.66 -8.54 13.90
N MET A 146 -11.75 -9.48 13.61
CA MET A 146 -10.31 -9.21 13.62
C MET A 146 -9.91 -8.10 12.64
N ARG A 147 -10.55 -8.05 11.45
CA ARG A 147 -10.29 -6.98 10.48
C ARG A 147 -10.78 -5.62 10.95
N LEU A 148 -11.88 -5.56 11.67
CA LEU A 148 -12.40 -4.29 12.23
C LEU A 148 -11.49 -3.77 13.35
N GLU A 149 -10.99 -4.64 14.22
CA GLU A 149 -10.01 -4.26 15.24
C GLU A 149 -8.71 -3.74 14.63
N LYS A 150 -8.21 -4.42 13.57
CA LYS A 150 -7.07 -3.94 12.80
C LYS A 150 -7.37 -2.61 12.12
N ALA A 151 -8.59 -2.41 11.59
CA ALA A 151 -9.01 -1.17 10.95
C ALA A 151 -9.02 0.02 11.92
N GLU A 152 -9.51 -0.17 13.15
CA GLU A 152 -9.46 0.88 14.19
C GLU A 152 -8.01 1.27 14.50
N TYR A 153 -7.12 0.28 14.63
CA TYR A 153 -5.70 0.52 14.80
C TYR A 153 -5.09 1.29 13.62
N GLU A 154 -5.34 0.87 12.38
CA GLU A 154 -4.82 1.54 11.19
C GLU A 154 -5.38 2.97 11.05
N MET A 155 -6.66 3.19 11.33
CA MET A 155 -7.29 4.51 11.31
C MET A 155 -6.70 5.48 12.34
N SER A 156 -6.15 4.99 13.45
CA SER A 156 -5.46 5.85 14.43
C SER A 156 -4.21 6.52 13.87
N PHE A 157 -3.64 5.99 12.78
CA PHE A 157 -2.49 6.59 12.08
C PHE A 157 -2.87 7.63 11.04
N ALA A 158 -4.14 7.71 10.63
CA ALA A 158 -4.58 8.60 9.56
C ALA A 158 -4.11 10.06 9.72
N PRO A 159 -4.11 10.67 10.93
CA PRO A 159 -3.61 12.05 11.11
C PRO A 159 -2.13 12.27 10.80
N GLN A 160 -1.34 11.21 10.62
CA GLN A 160 0.09 11.26 10.30
C GLN A 160 0.35 11.25 8.77
N PHE A 161 -0.69 11.05 7.97
CA PHE A 161 -0.60 11.01 6.52
C PHE A 161 -0.75 12.40 5.91
N ASP A 162 -0.10 12.65 4.78
CA ASP A 162 -0.19 13.93 4.07
C ASP A 162 -1.60 14.20 3.54
N THR A 163 -2.32 13.14 3.15
CA THR A 163 -3.66 13.23 2.57
C THR A 163 -4.55 12.10 3.07
N ILE A 164 -5.77 12.44 3.47
CA ILE A 164 -6.80 11.46 3.84
C ILE A 164 -7.92 11.58 2.80
N ILE A 165 -8.26 10.45 2.17
CA ILE A 165 -9.40 10.34 1.25
C ILE A 165 -10.49 9.51 1.92
N VAL A 166 -11.61 10.13 2.25
CA VAL A 166 -12.78 9.43 2.77
C VAL A 166 -13.55 8.81 1.61
N ASN A 167 -13.56 7.49 1.53
CA ASN A 167 -14.25 6.75 0.48
C ASN A 167 -15.68 6.39 0.92
N ASP A 168 -16.54 7.39 0.96
CA ASP A 168 -17.99 7.26 1.16
C ASP A 168 -18.70 7.19 -0.20
N ASP A 169 -18.58 8.23 -1.00
CA ASP A 169 -18.95 8.25 -2.41
C ASP A 169 -17.71 7.96 -3.27
N LEU A 170 -17.78 6.88 -4.07
CA LEU A 170 -16.66 6.45 -4.88
C LEU A 170 -16.23 7.50 -5.90
N LYS A 171 -17.19 8.18 -6.53
CA LYS A 171 -16.91 9.17 -7.57
C LYS A 171 -16.20 10.38 -6.98
N GLN A 172 -16.67 10.87 -5.84
CA GLN A 172 -16.03 11.97 -5.14
C GLN A 172 -14.61 11.57 -4.69
N ALA A 173 -14.45 10.37 -4.10
CA ALA A 173 -13.14 9.86 -3.70
C ALA A 173 -12.16 9.73 -4.88
N GLN A 174 -12.64 9.33 -6.06
CA GLN A 174 -11.86 9.28 -7.29
C GLN A 174 -11.41 10.67 -7.75
N GLU A 175 -12.27 11.67 -7.68
CA GLU A 175 -11.93 13.04 -8.04
C GLU A 175 -10.91 13.64 -7.06
N ASP A 176 -11.11 13.42 -5.77
CA ASP A 176 -10.24 13.97 -4.71
C ASP A 176 -8.84 13.35 -4.77
N ILE A 177 -8.74 12.03 -4.91
CA ILE A 177 -7.45 11.36 -5.00
C ILE A 177 -6.70 11.74 -6.30
N PHE A 178 -7.44 11.89 -7.41
CA PHE A 178 -6.83 12.34 -8.67
C PHE A 178 -6.24 13.73 -8.54
N LYS A 179 -6.97 14.68 -7.95
CA LYS A 179 -6.47 16.04 -7.70
C LYS A 179 -5.23 16.03 -6.81
N ALA A 180 -5.26 15.28 -5.70
CA ALA A 180 -4.15 15.23 -4.77
C ALA A 180 -2.88 14.66 -5.42
N VAL A 181 -3.00 13.53 -6.12
CA VAL A 181 -1.86 12.85 -6.75
C VAL A 181 -1.33 13.65 -7.96
N SER A 182 -2.21 14.18 -8.82
CA SER A 182 -1.79 15.01 -9.98
C SER A 182 -1.03 16.24 -9.52
N HIS A 183 -1.58 16.98 -8.55
CA HIS A 183 -0.92 18.16 -8.00
C HIS A 183 0.47 17.84 -7.43
N PHE A 184 0.58 16.72 -6.71
CA PHE A 184 1.85 16.29 -6.13
C PHE A 184 2.90 15.90 -7.18
N ILE A 185 2.49 15.25 -8.28
CA ILE A 185 3.39 14.84 -9.35
C ILE A 185 3.89 16.06 -10.13
N GLU A 186 3.05 17.07 -10.33
CA GLU A 186 3.37 18.29 -11.08
C GLU A 186 4.24 19.28 -10.31
N ALA A 187 4.20 19.24 -8.99
CA ALA A 187 5.02 20.05 -8.10
C ALA A 187 6.49 19.59 -8.07
#